data_c1250ec1930681cc6672d6458ee910fc
#
_entry.id   c1250ec1930681cc6672d6458ee910fc
#
_cell.length_a   1.000
_cell.length_b   1.000
_cell.length_c   1.000
_cell.angle_alpha   90.00
_cell.angle_beta   90.00
_cell.angle_gamma   90.00
#
_symmetry.space_group_name_H-M   'P 1'
#
loop_
_entity.id
_entity.type
_entity.pdbx_description
1 polymer ?
#
loop_
_entity_poly.entity_id
_entity_poly.type
_entity_poly.pdbx_seq_one_letter_code
_entity_poly.pdbx_strand_id
1 'polypeptide(L)'
;MRAMDRTDIALLVCTGDDIEKELEWSRLLKEKNIPVIWILNKADLLTDVTSTIRSIEKKCGQVPLGVSACTKQGMEDIRRNLIAKLPDETMSRGIVGKLVEEGDTVMLVMPQDIQAPKGRLILPQVQTIRELLDRKCLVMSCTTDQIDCMLQALVHPPKLIITDSQVFKTVYEKKPSASRLTSFSVLFAQYKGDIDYFIEGANAIGRLTENSRVLIAEACTHAPLTEDIGRVKIPNMLRKKFGSGLLIEHVSGTDFPEDLSKYDLIIHCGACMFNRKYVLSRVEQARKQNIPVSYTHL
;
A
#
# COMPACT_ATOMS: atom_id res chain seq x y z
N MET A 1 -5.38 -3.97 -18.89
CA MET A 1 -6.15 -4.14 -17.63
C MET A 1 -5.28 -4.02 -16.38
N ARG A 2 -4.10 -4.69 -16.26
CA ARG A 2 -3.23 -4.63 -15.04
C ARG A 2 -2.80 -3.20 -14.58
N ALA A 3 -2.71 -2.24 -15.50
CA ALA A 3 -2.37 -0.85 -15.14
C ALA A 3 -3.50 -0.14 -14.37
N MET A 4 -4.76 -0.41 -14.72
CA MET A 4 -5.93 0.18 -14.06
C MET A 4 -6.05 -0.21 -12.59
N ASP A 5 -5.62 -1.43 -12.23
CA ASP A 5 -5.69 -1.92 -10.84
C ASP A 5 -4.78 -1.15 -9.87
N ARG A 6 -3.87 -0.33 -10.42
CA ARG A 6 -2.93 0.52 -9.68
C ARG A 6 -3.20 2.02 -9.87
N THR A 7 -4.28 2.38 -10.57
CA THR A 7 -4.57 3.75 -10.98
C THR A 7 -5.59 4.36 -10.02
N ASP A 8 -5.22 5.41 -9.32
CA ASP A 8 -6.12 6.18 -8.44
C ASP A 8 -6.91 7.22 -9.23
N ILE A 9 -6.29 7.86 -10.23
CA ILE A 9 -6.90 8.84 -11.15
C ILE A 9 -6.31 8.63 -12.53
N ALA A 10 -7.14 8.76 -13.57
CA ALA A 10 -6.71 8.70 -14.97
C ALA A 10 -6.82 10.08 -15.65
N LEU A 11 -5.80 10.41 -16.42
CA LEU A 11 -5.83 11.55 -17.34
C LEU A 11 -6.05 11.01 -18.77
N LEU A 12 -7.21 11.34 -19.37
CA LEU A 12 -7.47 11.04 -20.78
C LEU A 12 -7.09 12.26 -21.61
N VAL A 13 -6.04 12.12 -22.41
CA VAL A 13 -5.44 13.20 -23.15
C VAL A 13 -5.75 13.07 -24.64
N CYS A 14 -6.47 14.03 -25.18
CA CYS A 14 -6.75 14.17 -26.62
C CYS A 14 -6.14 15.45 -27.19
N THR A 15 -6.05 15.56 -28.51
CA THR A 15 -5.53 16.74 -29.20
C THR A 15 -6.53 17.34 -30.18
N GLY A 16 -7.74 16.79 -30.23
CA GLY A 16 -8.86 17.20 -31.06
C GLY A 16 -10.14 16.55 -30.54
N ASP A 17 -11.21 16.61 -31.32
CA ASP A 17 -12.52 16.08 -30.96
C ASP A 17 -12.80 14.67 -31.50
N ASP A 18 -11.86 14.04 -32.17
CA ASP A 18 -11.85 12.60 -32.46
C ASP A 18 -11.34 11.86 -31.23
N ILE A 19 -12.26 11.37 -30.39
CA ILE A 19 -12.00 10.79 -29.07
C ILE A 19 -12.62 9.39 -28.87
N GLU A 20 -12.83 8.66 -29.95
CA GLU A 20 -13.50 7.34 -29.86
C GLU A 20 -12.73 6.36 -28.96
N LYS A 21 -11.43 6.31 -29.08
CA LYS A 21 -10.55 5.46 -28.25
C LYS A 21 -10.57 5.89 -26.78
N GLU A 22 -10.52 7.18 -26.54
CA GLU A 22 -10.57 7.74 -25.19
C GLU A 22 -11.94 7.48 -24.53
N LEU A 23 -13.03 7.47 -25.29
CA LEU A 23 -14.35 7.11 -24.79
C LEU A 23 -14.43 5.63 -24.35
N GLU A 24 -13.82 4.73 -25.11
CA GLU A 24 -13.69 3.33 -24.74
C GLU A 24 -12.94 3.16 -23.41
N TRP A 25 -11.77 3.81 -23.30
CA TRP A 25 -11.02 3.82 -22.05
C TRP A 25 -11.81 4.45 -20.89
N SER A 26 -12.53 5.52 -21.13
CA SER A 26 -13.37 6.17 -20.12
C SER A 26 -14.43 5.23 -19.56
N ARG A 27 -15.06 4.38 -20.40
CA ARG A 27 -16.04 3.37 -19.96
C ARG A 27 -15.38 2.34 -19.04
N LEU A 28 -14.24 1.76 -19.46
CA LEU A 28 -13.50 0.78 -18.66
C LEU A 28 -13.04 1.34 -17.31
N LEU A 29 -12.58 2.60 -17.28
CA LEU A 29 -12.18 3.28 -16.05
C LEU A 29 -13.38 3.52 -15.12
N LYS A 30 -14.53 3.86 -15.68
CA LYS A 30 -15.79 4.06 -14.95
C LYS A 30 -16.28 2.76 -14.28
N GLU A 31 -16.19 1.62 -14.97
CA GLU A 31 -16.53 0.31 -14.42
C GLU A 31 -15.67 -0.05 -13.20
N LYS A 32 -14.43 0.44 -13.16
CA LYS A 32 -13.52 0.26 -12.03
C LYS A 32 -13.56 1.40 -10.99
N ASN A 33 -14.53 2.31 -11.09
CA ASN A 33 -14.66 3.48 -10.23
C ASN A 33 -13.39 4.34 -10.17
N ILE A 34 -12.66 4.46 -11.29
CA ILE A 34 -11.48 5.30 -11.40
C ILE A 34 -11.90 6.67 -11.92
N PRO A 35 -11.68 7.76 -11.15
CA PRO A 35 -11.98 9.11 -11.59
C PRO A 35 -11.17 9.45 -12.84
N VAL A 36 -11.81 10.14 -13.78
CA VAL A 36 -11.19 10.58 -15.04
C VAL A 36 -11.17 12.08 -15.11
N ILE A 37 -10.05 12.63 -15.56
CA ILE A 37 -9.88 14.03 -15.95
C ILE A 37 -9.61 14.05 -17.47
N TRP A 38 -10.47 14.73 -18.21
CA TRP A 38 -10.30 14.92 -19.63
C TRP A 38 -9.41 16.10 -19.90
N ILE A 39 -8.44 15.96 -20.79
CA ILE A 39 -7.44 16.98 -21.17
C ILE A 39 -7.43 17.13 -22.66
N LEU A 40 -7.70 18.35 -23.15
CA LEU A 40 -7.45 18.75 -24.53
C LEU A 40 -6.07 19.42 -24.58
N ASN A 41 -5.05 18.66 -25.00
CA ASN A 41 -3.68 19.15 -25.12
C ASN A 41 -3.45 19.82 -26.48
N LYS A 42 -2.36 20.56 -26.59
CA LYS A 42 -1.98 21.36 -27.76
C LYS A 42 -3.02 22.46 -28.05
N ALA A 43 -3.63 23.02 -27.02
CA ALA A 43 -4.60 24.11 -27.18
C ALA A 43 -4.01 25.33 -27.88
N ASP A 44 -2.70 25.56 -27.81
CA ASP A 44 -1.95 26.58 -28.49
C ASP A 44 -1.94 26.46 -30.04
N LEU A 45 -2.21 25.28 -30.56
CA LEU A 45 -2.26 25.00 -31.99
C LEU A 45 -3.68 24.99 -32.58
N LEU A 46 -4.71 25.08 -31.74
CA LEU A 46 -6.10 25.05 -32.17
C LEU A 46 -6.60 26.48 -32.52
N THR A 47 -7.28 26.61 -33.62
CA THR A 47 -7.88 27.89 -34.05
C THR A 47 -9.11 28.25 -33.19
N ASP A 48 -9.87 27.27 -32.74
CA ASP A 48 -11.03 27.45 -31.82
C ASP A 48 -11.05 26.37 -30.77
N VAL A 49 -10.37 26.65 -29.64
CA VAL A 49 -10.31 25.79 -28.47
C VAL A 49 -11.71 25.60 -27.85
N THR A 50 -12.52 26.66 -27.82
CA THR A 50 -13.83 26.65 -27.16
C THR A 50 -14.80 25.73 -27.89
N SER A 51 -14.82 25.77 -29.21
CA SER A 51 -15.65 24.88 -30.02
C SER A 51 -15.24 23.41 -29.86
N THR A 52 -13.93 23.15 -29.86
CA THR A 52 -13.39 21.80 -29.65
C THR A 52 -13.76 21.26 -28.26
N ILE A 53 -13.62 22.06 -27.20
CA ILE A 53 -14.03 21.70 -25.84
C ILE A 53 -15.51 21.32 -25.79
N ARG A 54 -16.41 22.12 -26.40
CA ARG A 54 -17.86 21.84 -26.45
C ARG A 54 -18.16 20.56 -27.22
N SER A 55 -17.44 20.27 -28.30
CA SER A 55 -17.59 19.03 -29.09
C SER A 55 -17.25 17.82 -28.24
N ILE A 56 -16.12 17.85 -27.51
CA ILE A 56 -15.67 16.78 -26.62
C ILE A 56 -16.66 16.61 -25.46
N GLU A 57 -17.09 17.69 -24.81
CA GLU A 57 -18.06 17.69 -23.71
C GLU A 57 -19.36 16.97 -24.10
N LYS A 58 -19.90 17.26 -25.31
CA LYS A 58 -21.08 16.57 -25.81
C LYS A 58 -20.89 15.06 -25.95
N LYS A 59 -19.68 14.61 -26.28
CA LYS A 59 -19.36 13.18 -26.49
C LYS A 59 -19.10 12.44 -25.17
N CYS A 60 -18.35 13.05 -24.22
CA CYS A 60 -17.90 12.39 -22.99
C CYS A 60 -18.69 12.80 -21.74
N GLY A 61 -19.52 13.85 -21.80
CA GLY A 61 -20.32 14.35 -20.68
C GLY A 61 -19.52 15.10 -19.61
N GLN A 62 -18.28 15.46 -19.88
CA GLN A 62 -17.42 16.24 -18.98
C GLN A 62 -16.68 17.33 -19.76
N VAL A 63 -16.48 18.49 -19.12
CA VAL A 63 -15.70 19.59 -19.72
C VAL A 63 -14.21 19.23 -19.66
N PRO A 64 -13.51 19.10 -20.81
CA PRO A 64 -12.08 18.86 -20.81
C PRO A 64 -11.32 20.13 -20.44
N LEU A 65 -10.16 19.95 -19.80
CA LEU A 65 -9.23 21.04 -19.53
C LEU A 65 -8.41 21.36 -20.80
N GLY A 66 -8.52 22.57 -21.31
CA GLY A 66 -7.70 23.05 -22.41
C GLY A 66 -6.30 23.41 -21.91
N VAL A 67 -5.28 22.70 -22.40
CA VAL A 67 -3.89 22.86 -21.96
C VAL A 67 -2.91 22.85 -23.12
N SER A 68 -1.74 23.41 -22.90
CA SER A 68 -0.58 23.21 -23.75
C SER A 68 0.63 22.77 -22.93
N ALA A 69 1.08 21.57 -23.16
CA ALA A 69 2.28 21.06 -22.50
C ALA A 69 3.54 21.82 -22.95
N CYS A 70 3.54 22.39 -24.19
CA CYS A 70 4.63 23.16 -24.73
C CYS A 70 4.76 24.52 -24.03
N THR A 71 3.65 25.27 -23.94
CA THR A 71 3.63 26.62 -23.35
C THR A 71 3.40 26.60 -21.85
N LYS A 72 3.09 25.41 -21.27
CA LYS A 72 2.69 25.22 -19.87
C LYS A 72 1.35 25.84 -19.47
N GLN A 73 0.56 26.32 -20.43
CA GLN A 73 -0.77 26.84 -20.20
C GLN A 73 -1.69 25.76 -19.63
N GLY A 74 -2.50 26.07 -18.61
CA GLY A 74 -3.49 25.18 -18.00
C GLY A 74 -2.89 24.11 -17.06
N MET A 75 -1.59 24.10 -16.77
CA MET A 75 -0.97 23.10 -15.88
C MET A 75 -1.47 23.21 -14.43
N GLU A 76 -1.72 24.42 -13.93
CA GLU A 76 -2.28 24.63 -12.60
C GLU A 76 -3.74 24.16 -12.51
N ASP A 77 -4.49 24.19 -13.60
CA ASP A 77 -5.84 23.66 -13.66
C ASP A 77 -5.84 22.12 -13.57
N ILE A 78 -4.90 21.46 -14.22
CA ILE A 78 -4.69 20.01 -14.05
C ILE A 78 -4.38 19.71 -12.59
N ARG A 79 -3.44 20.43 -11.97
CA ARG A 79 -3.06 20.22 -10.57
C ARG A 79 -4.24 20.39 -9.62
N ARG A 80 -5.02 21.45 -9.77
CA ARG A 80 -6.23 21.69 -8.95
C ARG A 80 -7.26 20.57 -9.11
N ASN A 81 -7.51 20.13 -10.35
CA ASN A 81 -8.45 19.04 -10.62
C ASN A 81 -7.95 17.69 -10.10
N LEU A 82 -6.64 17.41 -10.17
CA LEU A 82 -6.05 16.23 -9.55
C LEU A 82 -6.30 16.23 -8.03
N ILE A 83 -5.98 17.32 -7.36
CA ILE A 83 -6.18 17.45 -5.91
C ILE A 83 -7.65 17.30 -5.55
N ALA A 84 -8.56 17.95 -6.28
CA ALA A 84 -9.99 17.89 -6.02
C ALA A 84 -10.64 16.53 -6.27
N LYS A 85 -10.04 15.70 -7.14
CA LYS A 85 -10.54 14.35 -7.46
C LYS A 85 -9.78 13.24 -6.74
N LEU A 86 -8.75 13.56 -5.95
CA LEU A 86 -8.11 12.57 -5.09
C LEU A 86 -9.16 12.07 -4.07
N PRO A 87 -9.31 10.76 -3.90
CA PRO A 87 -10.21 10.22 -2.88
C PRO A 87 -9.83 10.76 -1.49
N ASP A 88 -10.80 11.25 -0.73
CA ASP A 88 -10.61 11.76 0.65
C ASP A 88 -9.92 10.73 1.55
N GLU A 89 -10.14 9.46 1.30
CA GLU A 89 -9.48 8.36 2.00
C GLU A 89 -7.95 8.32 1.79
N THR A 90 -7.46 8.85 0.67
CA THR A 90 -6.01 8.92 0.38
C THR A 90 -5.34 10.02 1.21
N MET A 91 -6.09 11.07 1.53
CA MET A 91 -5.61 12.24 2.29
C MET A 91 -5.80 12.09 3.82
N SER A 92 -6.74 11.25 4.26
CA SER A 92 -7.19 11.22 5.68
C SER A 92 -6.63 10.05 6.49
N ARG A 93 -6.12 8.98 5.89
CA ARG A 93 -5.59 7.82 6.61
C ARG A 93 -4.10 7.95 6.86
N GLY A 94 -3.73 8.22 8.11
CA GLY A 94 -2.34 8.14 8.54
C GLY A 94 -1.89 6.69 8.77
N ILE A 95 -0.57 6.48 8.68
CA ILE A 95 0.09 5.20 8.96
C ILE A 95 -0.14 4.78 10.42
N VAL A 96 0.05 5.74 11.34
CA VAL A 96 -0.12 5.51 12.79
C VAL A 96 -1.57 5.67 13.27
N GLY A 97 -2.48 6.14 12.41
CA GLY A 97 -3.91 6.23 12.72
C GLY A 97 -4.20 6.95 14.03
N LYS A 98 -5.00 6.31 14.90
CA LYS A 98 -5.41 6.83 16.23
C LYS A 98 -4.50 6.35 17.36
N LEU A 99 -3.33 5.79 17.07
CA LEU A 99 -2.44 5.24 18.09
C LEU A 99 -1.71 6.32 18.89
N VAL A 100 -1.54 7.50 18.31
CA VAL A 100 -0.81 8.64 18.89
C VAL A 100 -1.56 9.96 18.65
N GLU A 101 -1.30 10.92 19.55
CA GLU A 101 -1.79 12.27 19.51
C GLU A 101 -0.60 13.27 19.50
N GLU A 102 -0.87 14.56 19.29
CA GLU A 102 0.14 15.61 19.36
C GLU A 102 0.84 15.62 20.73
N GLY A 103 2.16 15.70 20.74
CA GLY A 103 2.98 15.68 21.96
C GLY A 103 3.31 14.29 22.51
N ASP A 104 2.69 13.23 22.01
CA ASP A 104 3.02 11.86 22.45
C ASP A 104 4.47 11.50 22.09
N THR A 105 5.12 10.79 23.00
CA THR A 105 6.45 10.24 22.78
C THR A 105 6.38 8.88 22.11
N VAL A 106 7.06 8.75 20.96
CA VAL A 106 7.10 7.51 20.16
C VAL A 106 8.55 7.07 20.01
N MET A 107 8.81 5.81 20.34
CA MET A 107 10.12 5.18 20.19
C MET A 107 10.13 4.23 19.00
N LEU A 108 11.07 4.42 18.10
CA LEU A 108 11.27 3.56 16.93
C LEU A 108 12.47 2.67 17.18
N VAL A 109 12.27 1.35 17.18
CA VAL A 109 13.37 0.38 17.30
C VAL A 109 13.63 -0.20 15.94
N MET A 110 14.74 0.21 15.32
CA MET A 110 15.09 -0.12 13.94
C MET A 110 16.43 -0.86 13.92
N PRO A 111 16.45 -2.18 13.73
CA PRO A 111 17.69 -2.92 13.53
C PRO A 111 18.38 -2.44 12.26
N GLN A 112 19.68 -2.67 12.17
CA GLN A 112 20.40 -2.44 10.92
C GLN A 112 19.94 -3.47 9.89
N ASP A 113 19.25 -3.00 8.87
CA ASP A 113 18.78 -3.84 7.77
C ASP A 113 19.90 -3.99 6.73
N ILE A 114 20.32 -5.23 6.51
CA ILE A 114 21.35 -5.56 5.52
C ILE A 114 20.87 -5.23 4.10
N GLN A 115 19.55 -5.20 3.87
CA GLN A 115 18.95 -4.88 2.56
C GLN A 115 18.85 -3.38 2.30
N ALA A 116 18.94 -2.54 3.34
CA ALA A 116 18.90 -1.10 3.17
C ALA A 116 20.25 -0.60 2.62
N PRO A 117 20.27 0.25 1.60
CA PRO A 117 21.50 0.89 1.17
C PRO A 117 22.15 1.61 2.36
N LYS A 118 23.48 1.49 2.48
CA LYS A 118 24.24 2.14 3.56
C LYS A 118 23.87 3.63 3.69
N GLY A 119 23.53 4.05 4.91
CA GLY A 119 23.11 5.41 5.21
C GLY A 119 21.67 5.76 4.88
N ARG A 120 20.82 4.78 4.58
CA ARG A 120 19.39 4.99 4.29
C ARG A 120 18.51 4.13 5.19
N LEU A 121 17.35 4.67 5.51
CA LEU A 121 16.24 3.92 6.09
C LEU A 121 15.36 3.34 4.98
N ILE A 122 14.65 2.25 5.27
CA ILE A 122 13.66 1.70 4.35
C ILE A 122 12.41 2.59 4.30
N LEU A 123 11.69 2.54 3.20
CA LEU A 123 10.55 3.42 2.94
C LEU A 123 9.50 3.45 4.07
N PRO A 124 9.07 2.32 4.66
CA PRO A 124 8.14 2.33 5.78
C PRO A 124 8.64 3.12 6.99
N GLN A 125 9.92 3.00 7.33
CA GLN A 125 10.53 3.74 8.43
C GLN A 125 10.51 5.25 8.17
N VAL A 126 10.95 5.68 6.97
CA VAL A 126 10.95 7.09 6.57
C VAL A 126 9.55 7.71 6.59
N GLN A 127 8.57 7.01 6.02
CA GLN A 127 7.20 7.51 5.96
C GLN A 127 6.56 7.61 7.35
N THR A 128 6.82 6.63 8.23
CA THR A 128 6.33 6.66 9.61
C THR A 128 6.93 7.80 10.40
N ILE A 129 8.26 8.01 10.31
CA ILE A 129 8.94 9.14 10.95
C ILE A 129 8.33 10.46 10.46
N ARG A 130 8.16 10.62 9.15
CA ARG A 130 7.60 11.84 8.58
C ARG A 130 6.20 12.13 9.12
N GLU A 131 5.32 11.13 9.13
CA GLU A 131 3.97 11.32 9.67
C GLU A 131 3.96 11.68 11.14
N LEU A 132 4.79 11.03 11.96
CA LEU A 132 4.90 11.34 13.38
C LEU A 132 5.35 12.78 13.63
N LEU A 133 6.33 13.27 12.84
CA LEU A 133 6.78 14.66 12.90
C LEU A 133 5.69 15.64 12.44
N ASP A 134 4.96 15.32 11.38
CA ASP A 134 3.83 16.14 10.90
C ASP A 134 2.72 16.23 11.95
N ARG A 135 2.57 15.20 12.80
CA ARG A 135 1.65 15.18 13.95
C ARG A 135 2.23 15.80 15.21
N LYS A 136 3.44 16.36 15.15
CA LYS A 136 4.15 16.96 16.28
C LYS A 136 4.38 15.98 17.45
N CYS A 137 4.56 14.69 17.16
CA CYS A 137 5.01 13.73 18.14
C CYS A 137 6.50 13.89 18.43
N LEU A 138 6.92 13.51 19.65
CA LEU A 138 8.32 13.42 20.03
C LEU A 138 8.86 12.06 19.58
N VAL A 139 9.70 12.05 18.54
CA VAL A 139 10.21 10.83 17.93
C VAL A 139 11.62 10.55 18.34
N MET A 140 11.86 9.36 18.90
CA MET A 140 13.19 8.85 19.20
C MET A 140 13.41 7.55 18.49
N SER A 141 14.66 7.27 18.11
CA SER A 141 15.03 6.04 17.43
C SER A 141 16.29 5.44 18.00
N CYS A 142 16.32 4.11 18.08
CA CYS A 142 17.48 3.37 18.52
C CYS A 142 17.58 2.02 17.80
N THR A 143 18.74 1.40 17.87
CA THR A 143 18.95 0.01 17.49
C THR A 143 18.52 -0.95 18.62
N THR A 144 18.41 -2.23 18.32
CA THR A 144 17.90 -3.24 19.26
C THR A 144 18.75 -3.38 20.52
N ASP A 145 20.06 -3.19 20.43
CA ASP A 145 21.02 -3.23 21.53
C ASP A 145 20.93 -2.02 22.45
N GLN A 146 20.36 -0.91 21.99
CA GLN A 146 20.26 0.35 22.73
C GLN A 146 18.90 0.59 23.39
N ILE A 147 17.98 -0.37 23.35
CA ILE A 147 16.62 -0.22 23.92
C ILE A 147 16.67 0.20 25.40
N ASP A 148 17.44 -0.51 26.21
CA ASP A 148 17.49 -0.27 27.66
C ASP A 148 18.07 1.11 27.97
N CYS A 149 19.15 1.50 27.27
CA CYS A 149 19.75 2.81 27.39
C CYS A 149 18.77 3.94 26.99
N MET A 150 18.05 3.75 25.90
CA MET A 150 17.06 4.72 25.45
C MET A 150 15.92 4.85 26.44
N LEU A 151 15.37 3.76 26.97
CA LEU A 151 14.31 3.78 27.97
C LEU A 151 14.74 4.46 29.28
N GLN A 152 16.01 4.29 29.69
CA GLN A 152 16.57 4.96 30.89
C GLN A 152 16.76 6.47 30.68
N ALA A 153 16.97 6.91 29.45
CA ALA A 153 17.12 8.33 29.13
C ALA A 153 15.80 9.10 29.14
N LEU A 154 14.66 8.40 29.22
CA LEU A 154 13.34 8.99 29.21
C LEU A 154 12.80 9.23 30.62
N VAL A 155 12.20 10.41 30.83
CA VAL A 155 11.51 10.74 32.08
C VAL A 155 10.23 9.91 32.24
N HIS A 156 9.54 9.64 31.12
CA HIS A 156 8.32 8.85 31.07
C HIS A 156 8.42 7.78 29.98
N PRO A 157 7.78 6.60 30.17
CA PRO A 157 7.73 5.59 29.13
C PRO A 157 7.08 6.12 27.85
N PRO A 158 7.59 5.73 26.67
CA PRO A 158 6.97 6.14 25.41
C PRO A 158 5.53 5.62 25.31
N LYS A 159 4.63 6.40 24.74
CA LYS A 159 3.24 6.02 24.48
C LYS A 159 3.16 4.80 23.56
N LEU A 160 3.95 4.85 22.50
CA LEU A 160 3.99 3.83 21.46
C LEU A 160 5.45 3.46 21.13
N ILE A 161 5.70 2.18 20.99
CA ILE A 161 6.95 1.64 20.44
C ILE A 161 6.60 0.99 19.09
N ILE A 162 7.36 1.34 18.05
CA ILE A 162 7.21 0.79 16.70
C ILE A 162 8.52 0.10 16.34
N THR A 163 8.46 -1.13 15.86
CA THR A 163 9.66 -1.91 15.55
C THR A 163 9.52 -2.70 14.26
N ASP A 164 10.61 -3.23 13.75
CA ASP A 164 10.59 -4.22 12.68
C ASP A 164 10.12 -5.58 13.22
N SER A 165 9.35 -6.31 12.41
CA SER A 165 8.75 -7.59 12.82
C SER A 165 9.78 -8.64 13.22
N GLN A 166 10.98 -8.61 12.63
CA GLN A 166 12.06 -9.55 12.92
C GLN A 166 12.60 -9.45 14.35
N VAL A 167 12.48 -8.29 14.99
CA VAL A 167 12.96 -8.06 16.38
C VAL A 167 11.80 -7.81 17.34
N PHE A 168 10.56 -8.07 16.92
CA PHE A 168 9.35 -7.81 17.71
C PHE A 168 9.38 -8.49 19.09
N LYS A 169 9.80 -9.75 19.14
CA LYS A 169 9.90 -10.51 20.39
C LYS A 169 10.86 -9.85 21.38
N THR A 170 12.06 -9.47 20.93
CA THR A 170 13.05 -8.80 21.77
C THR A 170 12.54 -7.48 22.35
N VAL A 171 11.83 -6.70 21.52
CA VAL A 171 11.24 -5.43 21.96
C VAL A 171 10.08 -5.67 22.92
N TYR A 172 9.26 -6.68 22.67
CA TYR A 172 8.17 -7.07 23.56
C TYR A 172 8.64 -7.43 24.97
N GLU A 173 9.73 -8.17 25.08
CA GLU A 173 10.32 -8.58 26.37
C GLU A 173 10.89 -7.40 27.16
N LYS A 174 11.33 -6.34 26.47
CA LYS A 174 11.98 -5.15 27.07
C LYS A 174 11.06 -3.96 27.27
N LYS A 175 9.90 -3.92 26.58
CA LYS A 175 9.03 -2.75 26.63
C LYS A 175 8.44 -2.52 28.03
N PRO A 176 8.28 -1.26 28.48
CA PRO A 176 7.50 -0.93 29.66
C PRO A 176 6.04 -1.41 29.51
N SER A 177 5.43 -1.83 30.59
CA SER A 177 4.01 -2.26 30.62
C SER A 177 3.06 -1.17 30.13
N ALA A 178 3.35 0.09 30.47
CA ALA A 178 2.55 1.24 30.04
C ALA A 178 2.68 1.57 28.54
N SER A 179 3.70 1.08 27.85
CA SER A 179 3.91 1.35 26.43
C SER A 179 3.13 0.37 25.56
N ARG A 180 2.45 0.88 24.53
CA ARG A 180 1.91 0.04 23.44
C ARG A 180 3.04 -0.37 22.52
N LEU A 181 2.87 -1.51 21.83
CA LEU A 181 3.84 -2.02 20.86
C LEU A 181 3.13 -2.38 19.56
N THR A 182 3.72 -2.00 18.45
CA THR A 182 3.31 -2.42 17.11
C THR A 182 4.54 -2.58 16.22
N SER A 183 4.35 -3.04 14.98
CA SER A 183 5.42 -3.10 13.99
C SER A 183 5.11 -2.22 12.77
N PHE A 184 6.16 -1.80 12.05
CA PHE A 184 6.01 -1.11 10.77
C PHE A 184 5.14 -1.94 9.81
N SER A 185 5.31 -3.25 9.78
CA SER A 185 4.56 -4.14 8.90
C SER A 185 3.07 -4.12 9.20
N VAL A 186 2.66 -4.16 10.47
CA VAL A 186 1.25 -4.10 10.88
C VAL A 186 0.65 -2.74 10.56
N LEU A 187 1.37 -1.65 10.83
CA LEU A 187 0.94 -0.30 10.46
C LEU A 187 0.71 -0.18 8.94
N PHE A 188 1.61 -0.73 8.15
CA PHE A 188 1.48 -0.71 6.70
C PHE A 188 0.41 -1.67 6.17
N ALA A 189 0.12 -2.77 6.86
CA ALA A 189 -1.03 -3.63 6.55
C ALA A 189 -2.35 -2.86 6.69
N GLN A 190 -2.48 -2.04 7.73
CA GLN A 190 -3.62 -1.15 7.91
C GLN A 190 -3.64 0.01 6.91
N TYR A 191 -2.49 0.66 6.71
CA TYR A 191 -2.37 1.82 5.83
C TYR A 191 -2.66 1.49 4.36
N LYS A 192 -2.15 0.35 3.87
CA LYS A 192 -2.27 -0.04 2.45
C LYS A 192 -3.36 -1.07 2.18
N GLY A 193 -3.79 -1.84 3.18
CA GLY A 193 -4.73 -2.92 3.02
C GLY A 193 -6.02 -2.75 3.80
N ASP A 194 -6.64 -3.88 4.11
CA ASP A 194 -7.81 -4.04 4.96
C ASP A 194 -7.40 -4.93 6.14
N ILE A 195 -7.05 -4.29 7.27
CA ILE A 195 -6.50 -4.99 8.43
C ILE A 195 -7.51 -5.96 9.04
N ASP A 196 -8.80 -5.62 9.04
CA ASP A 196 -9.84 -6.46 9.61
C ASP A 196 -9.96 -7.76 8.81
N TYR A 197 -9.96 -7.66 7.47
CA TYR A 197 -9.97 -8.81 6.58
C TYR A 197 -8.70 -9.66 6.71
N PHE A 198 -7.55 -9.05 6.93
CA PHE A 198 -6.30 -9.79 7.17
C PHE A 198 -6.30 -10.53 8.51
N ILE A 199 -6.91 -9.96 9.56
CA ILE A 199 -7.07 -10.63 10.87
C ILE A 199 -8.03 -11.82 10.73
N GLU A 200 -9.15 -11.64 10.04
CA GLU A 200 -10.08 -12.75 9.74
C GLU A 200 -9.37 -13.87 8.95
N GLY A 201 -8.57 -13.50 7.96
CA GLY A 201 -7.74 -14.43 7.19
C GLY A 201 -6.70 -15.15 8.04
N ALA A 202 -6.12 -14.50 9.06
CA ALA A 202 -5.20 -15.14 9.99
C ALA A 202 -5.87 -16.29 10.79
N ASN A 203 -7.17 -16.14 11.15
CA ASN A 203 -7.94 -17.20 11.78
C ASN A 203 -8.13 -18.42 10.85
N ALA A 204 -8.10 -18.23 9.54
CA ALA A 204 -8.18 -19.31 8.58
C ALA A 204 -6.95 -20.24 8.59
N ILE A 205 -5.80 -19.75 9.06
CA ILE A 205 -4.59 -20.57 9.22
C ILE A 205 -4.87 -21.80 10.10
N GLY A 206 -5.67 -21.65 11.16
CA GLY A 206 -6.00 -22.76 12.05
C GLY A 206 -6.83 -23.87 11.40
N ARG A 207 -7.43 -23.64 10.22
CA ARG A 207 -8.27 -24.59 9.49
C ARG A 207 -7.53 -25.31 8.37
N LEU A 208 -6.26 -24.96 8.12
CA LEU A 208 -5.45 -25.62 7.08
C LEU A 208 -5.18 -27.09 7.47
N THR A 209 -5.02 -27.91 6.43
CA THR A 209 -4.67 -29.32 6.50
C THR A 209 -3.49 -29.60 5.57
N GLU A 210 -2.95 -30.81 5.57
CA GLU A 210 -1.88 -31.21 4.65
C GLU A 210 -2.30 -31.19 3.17
N ASN A 211 -3.61 -31.25 2.89
CA ASN A 211 -4.17 -31.20 1.53
C ASN A 211 -4.52 -29.77 1.08
N SER A 212 -4.32 -28.78 1.95
CA SER A 212 -4.65 -27.38 1.63
C SER A 212 -3.65 -26.76 0.65
N ARG A 213 -4.11 -25.72 -0.04
CA ARG A 213 -3.30 -24.91 -0.96
C ARG A 213 -3.20 -23.47 -0.47
N VAL A 214 -1.99 -22.99 -0.29
CA VAL A 214 -1.70 -21.63 0.16
C VAL A 214 -0.98 -20.86 -0.93
N LEU A 215 -1.47 -19.66 -1.25
CA LEU A 215 -0.80 -18.73 -2.15
C LEU A 215 -0.04 -17.69 -1.32
N ILE A 216 1.27 -17.58 -1.51
CA ILE A 216 2.05 -16.47 -0.97
C ILE A 216 2.21 -15.43 -2.08
N ALA A 217 1.58 -14.27 -1.88
CA ALA A 217 1.54 -13.19 -2.86
C ALA A 217 2.53 -12.08 -2.48
N GLU A 218 3.70 -12.09 -3.11
CA GLU A 218 4.74 -11.09 -2.92
C GLU A 218 4.50 -9.87 -3.81
N ALA A 219 4.70 -8.69 -3.24
CA ALA A 219 4.66 -7.43 -3.99
C ALA A 219 6.03 -7.06 -4.59
N CYS A 220 7.10 -7.59 -4.00
CA CYS A 220 8.47 -7.25 -4.34
C CYS A 220 9.02 -8.18 -5.44
N THR A 221 9.91 -7.63 -6.26
CA THR A 221 10.71 -8.37 -7.23
C THR A 221 12.16 -8.50 -6.79
N HIS A 222 12.43 -8.32 -5.50
CA HIS A 222 13.78 -8.45 -4.93
C HIS A 222 14.28 -9.90 -5.04
N ALA A 223 15.57 -10.06 -5.26
CA ALA A 223 16.19 -11.37 -5.15
C ALA A 223 16.01 -11.89 -3.71
N PRO A 224 15.47 -13.11 -3.52
CA PRO A 224 15.22 -13.65 -2.19
C PRO A 224 16.55 -13.87 -1.46
N LEU A 225 16.62 -13.41 -0.22
CA LEU A 225 17.71 -13.81 0.68
C LEU A 225 17.48 -15.21 1.23
N THR A 226 18.55 -15.84 1.72
CA THR A 226 18.51 -17.18 2.33
C THR A 226 17.58 -17.27 3.54
N GLU A 227 17.21 -16.16 4.14
CA GLU A 227 16.29 -16.05 5.28
C GLU A 227 14.96 -15.33 4.96
N ASP A 228 14.53 -15.35 3.71
CA ASP A 228 13.29 -14.71 3.27
C ASP A 228 12.08 -15.23 4.05
N ILE A 229 11.29 -14.28 4.59
CA ILE A 229 10.12 -14.62 5.42
C ILE A 229 9.05 -15.32 4.60
N GLY A 230 8.74 -14.79 3.41
CA GLY A 230 7.69 -15.33 2.54
C GLY A 230 8.07 -16.64 1.88
N ARG A 231 9.33 -16.78 1.45
CA ARG A 231 9.78 -17.94 0.66
C ARG A 231 10.34 -19.08 1.48
N VAL A 232 10.85 -18.80 2.69
CA VAL A 232 11.54 -19.80 3.51
C VAL A 232 10.86 -19.98 4.86
N LYS A 233 10.73 -18.91 5.66
CA LYS A 233 10.27 -19.06 7.06
C LYS A 233 8.81 -19.47 7.13
N ILE A 234 7.90 -18.79 6.45
CA ILE A 234 6.46 -19.10 6.47
C ILE A 234 6.17 -20.50 5.89
N PRO A 235 6.67 -20.88 4.70
CA PRO A 235 6.50 -22.23 4.19
C PRO A 235 6.96 -23.32 5.15
N ASN A 236 8.13 -23.14 5.77
CA ASN A 236 8.66 -24.12 6.72
C ASN A 236 7.80 -24.21 8.00
N MET A 237 7.32 -23.08 8.53
CA MET A 237 6.42 -23.06 9.68
C MET A 237 5.08 -23.73 9.37
N LEU A 238 4.49 -23.45 8.22
CA LEU A 238 3.22 -24.04 7.81
C LEU A 238 3.35 -25.55 7.59
N ARG A 239 4.38 -26.00 6.87
CA ARG A 239 4.63 -27.45 6.66
C ARG A 239 4.92 -28.18 7.97
N LYS A 240 5.66 -27.55 8.88
CA LYS A 240 5.91 -28.13 10.21
C LYS A 240 4.63 -28.33 11.01
N LYS A 241 3.66 -27.43 10.85
CA LYS A 241 2.41 -27.45 11.61
C LYS A 241 1.34 -28.37 10.99
N PHE A 242 1.22 -28.37 9.65
CA PHE A 242 0.11 -28.99 8.94
C PHE A 242 0.50 -30.21 8.09
N GLY A 243 1.79 -30.49 7.94
CA GLY A 243 2.30 -31.61 7.16
C GLY A 243 3.03 -31.21 5.88
N SER A 244 3.86 -32.11 5.37
CA SER A 244 4.66 -31.89 4.15
C SER A 244 3.84 -31.88 2.86
N GLY A 245 2.60 -32.40 2.89
CA GLY A 245 1.67 -32.40 1.76
C GLY A 245 1.09 -31.03 1.42
N LEU A 246 1.19 -30.06 2.35
CA LEU A 246 0.69 -28.70 2.13
C LEU A 246 1.31 -28.06 0.90
N LEU A 247 0.47 -27.71 -0.07
CA LEU A 247 0.90 -27.08 -1.31
C LEU A 247 1.03 -25.57 -1.12
N ILE A 248 2.22 -25.03 -1.37
CA ILE A 248 2.50 -23.60 -1.26
C ILE A 248 2.99 -23.09 -2.60
N GLU A 249 2.22 -22.18 -3.19
CA GLU A 249 2.55 -21.50 -4.44
C GLU A 249 2.99 -20.06 -4.14
N HIS A 250 3.93 -19.54 -4.95
CA HIS A 250 4.42 -18.17 -4.82
C HIS A 250 4.16 -17.40 -6.10
N VAL A 251 3.68 -16.16 -5.96
CA VAL A 251 3.59 -15.21 -7.06
C VAL A 251 4.25 -13.90 -6.65
N SER A 252 4.88 -13.25 -7.62
CA SER A 252 5.63 -12.01 -7.39
C SER A 252 5.15 -10.87 -8.27
N GLY A 253 5.32 -9.65 -7.80
CA GLY A 253 5.02 -8.46 -8.60
C GLY A 253 3.56 -8.41 -9.04
N THR A 254 3.30 -8.38 -10.34
CA THR A 254 1.96 -8.27 -10.93
C THR A 254 1.31 -9.62 -11.28
N ASP A 255 1.95 -10.73 -10.97
CA ASP A 255 1.51 -12.07 -11.38
C ASP A 255 0.49 -12.68 -10.41
N PHE A 256 -0.48 -11.88 -9.99
CA PHE A 256 -1.58 -12.35 -9.15
C PHE A 256 -2.62 -13.08 -10.02
N PRO A 257 -3.02 -14.33 -9.69
CA PRO A 257 -3.96 -15.10 -10.48
C PRO A 257 -5.34 -14.47 -10.54
N GLU A 258 -6.03 -14.60 -11.67
CA GLU A 258 -7.44 -14.17 -11.80
C GLU A 258 -8.39 -15.14 -11.08
N ASP A 259 -8.14 -16.44 -11.22
CA ASP A 259 -8.87 -17.50 -10.50
C ASP A 259 -8.13 -17.89 -9.22
N LEU A 260 -8.76 -17.63 -8.10
CA LEU A 260 -8.26 -17.92 -6.75
C LEU A 260 -8.94 -19.14 -6.12
N SER A 261 -9.94 -19.72 -6.78
CA SER A 261 -10.82 -20.77 -6.22
C SER A 261 -10.09 -22.04 -5.75
N LYS A 262 -8.88 -22.28 -6.27
CA LYS A 262 -8.05 -23.42 -5.87
C LYS A 262 -7.29 -23.22 -4.56
N TYR A 263 -7.30 -22.02 -3.96
CA TYR A 263 -6.56 -21.73 -2.74
C TYR A 263 -7.48 -21.66 -1.51
N ASP A 264 -7.01 -22.19 -0.41
CA ASP A 264 -7.68 -22.14 0.90
C ASP A 264 -7.27 -20.90 1.71
N LEU A 265 -6.12 -20.33 1.38
CA LEU A 265 -5.59 -19.12 2.03
C LEU A 265 -4.63 -18.39 1.11
N ILE A 266 -4.68 -17.07 1.15
CA ILE A 266 -3.66 -16.20 0.55
C ILE A 266 -2.90 -15.50 1.69
N ILE A 267 -1.57 -15.50 1.62
CA ILE A 267 -0.70 -14.73 2.52
C ILE A 267 -0.06 -13.62 1.70
N HIS A 268 -0.46 -12.37 1.99
CA HIS A 268 0.04 -11.20 1.27
C HIS A 268 1.29 -10.64 1.97
N CYS A 269 2.33 -10.28 1.22
CA CYS A 269 3.51 -9.61 1.78
C CYS A 269 3.25 -8.12 2.06
N GLY A 270 4.25 -7.45 2.69
CA GLY A 270 4.21 -6.04 3.11
C GLY A 270 3.85 -5.01 2.05
N ALA A 271 3.81 -5.38 0.79
CA ALA A 271 3.44 -4.53 -0.34
C ALA A 271 4.11 -3.14 -0.33
N CYS A 272 5.36 -3.06 0.16
CA CYS A 272 6.09 -1.81 0.28
C CYS A 272 6.26 -1.09 -1.08
N MET A 273 6.34 -1.84 -2.18
CA MET A 273 6.49 -1.33 -3.55
C MET A 273 5.17 -1.04 -4.26
N PHE A 274 4.02 -1.39 -3.67
CA PHE A 274 2.71 -1.18 -4.27
C PHE A 274 1.96 -0.04 -3.59
N ASN A 275 1.13 0.66 -4.38
CA ASN A 275 0.18 1.61 -3.81
C ASN A 275 -1.00 0.88 -3.15
N ARG A 276 -1.76 1.63 -2.34
CA ARG A 276 -2.94 1.11 -1.63
C ARG A 276 -3.99 0.52 -2.58
N LYS A 277 -4.27 1.21 -3.68
CA LYS A 277 -5.26 0.78 -4.67
C LYS A 277 -5.01 -0.64 -5.16
N TYR A 278 -3.75 -0.97 -5.43
CA TYR A 278 -3.39 -2.29 -5.92
C TYR A 278 -3.53 -3.38 -4.85
N VAL A 279 -3.18 -3.09 -3.60
CA VAL A 279 -3.39 -4.03 -2.50
C VAL A 279 -4.87 -4.30 -2.30
N LEU A 280 -5.68 -3.24 -2.27
CA LEU A 280 -7.14 -3.36 -2.14
C LEU A 280 -7.79 -4.08 -3.30
N SER A 281 -7.31 -3.90 -4.54
CA SER A 281 -7.84 -4.64 -5.68
C SER A 281 -7.64 -6.15 -5.55
N ARG A 282 -6.51 -6.59 -5.01
CA ARG A 282 -6.24 -8.01 -4.72
C ARG A 282 -7.13 -8.54 -3.59
N VAL A 283 -7.27 -7.76 -2.52
CA VAL A 283 -8.17 -8.09 -1.40
C VAL A 283 -9.60 -8.24 -1.87
N GLU A 284 -10.08 -7.30 -2.69
CA GLU A 284 -11.43 -7.32 -3.24
C GLU A 284 -11.66 -8.52 -4.19
N GLN A 285 -10.66 -8.85 -5.01
CA GLN A 285 -10.70 -10.03 -5.87
C GLN A 285 -10.80 -11.33 -5.04
N ALA A 286 -10.05 -11.43 -3.96
CA ALA A 286 -10.11 -12.58 -3.06
C ALA A 286 -11.45 -12.64 -2.31
N ARG A 287 -11.95 -11.49 -1.84
CA ARG A 287 -13.26 -11.38 -1.17
C ARG A 287 -14.41 -11.82 -2.07
N LYS A 288 -14.42 -11.42 -3.35
CA LYS A 288 -15.42 -11.85 -4.33
C LYS A 288 -15.46 -13.36 -4.56
N GLN A 289 -14.32 -14.03 -4.35
CA GLN A 289 -14.18 -15.48 -4.47
C GLN A 289 -14.23 -16.21 -3.13
N ASN A 290 -14.51 -15.48 -2.02
CA ASN A 290 -14.57 -16.00 -0.65
C ASN A 290 -13.27 -16.67 -0.19
N ILE A 291 -12.11 -16.20 -0.66
CA ILE A 291 -10.81 -16.72 -0.27
C ILE A 291 -10.23 -15.84 0.83
N PRO A 292 -9.93 -16.39 2.03
CA PRO A 292 -9.35 -15.63 3.12
C PRO A 292 -7.95 -15.12 2.75
N VAL A 293 -7.66 -13.87 3.14
CA VAL A 293 -6.35 -13.26 2.95
C VAL A 293 -5.76 -12.88 4.29
N SER A 294 -4.58 -13.38 4.59
CA SER A 294 -3.78 -12.94 5.73
C SER A 294 -2.55 -12.15 5.26
N TYR A 295 -1.75 -11.73 6.20
CA TYR A 295 -0.57 -10.91 5.96
C TYR A 295 0.65 -11.55 6.60
N THR A 296 1.82 -11.44 5.98
CA THR A 296 3.06 -12.15 6.42
C THR A 296 3.50 -11.84 7.85
N HIS A 297 2.99 -10.80 8.48
CA HIS A 297 3.38 -10.37 9.83
C HIS A 297 2.21 -10.31 10.82
N LEU A 298 1.09 -10.91 10.49
CA LEU A 298 -0.01 -11.23 11.40
C LEU A 298 0.03 -12.68 11.79
#